data_2b86fc650eada1f5fb483c95516208ce
#
_entry.id   2b86fc650eada1f5fb483c95516208ce
#
_cell.length_a   1.000
_cell.length_b   1.000
_cell.length_c   1.000
_cell.angle_alpha   90.00
_cell.angle_beta   90.00
_cell.angle_gamma   90.00
#
_symmetry.space_group_name_H-M   'P 1'
#
loop_
_entity.id
_entity.type
_entity.pdbx_description
1 polymer ?
#
loop_
_entity_poly.entity_id
_entity_poly.type
_entity_poly.pdbx_seq_one_letter_code
_entity_poly.pdbx_strand_id
1 'polypeptide(L)'
;VPQTEATPFYPRSPYGVAKAFGHHITVNYRESYDLFAVSGILFNHESPRRGLEFVTRKVSDGVARVKHGLIDSLLLGNLDARRDWGFAGDYVRAMWMMLQCDRPDDYVIATGTSHSVRDLVRLAFSHVGLEWEEWVRVDPNLLRPAEVDHLVGDASKARQNINWSPTVDFEHLVGRMVDADMERVTR
;
A
#
# COMPACT_ATOMS: atom_id res chain seq x y z
N VAL A 1 -4.05 -11.17 13.31
CA VAL A 1 -3.05 -10.26 12.80
C VAL A 1 -1.71 -10.75 13.24
N PRO A 2 -0.74 -10.90 12.31
CA PRO A 2 -0.79 -10.55 10.89
C PRO A 2 -1.64 -11.51 10.04
N GLN A 3 -2.04 -11.06 8.83
CA GLN A 3 -2.77 -11.87 7.87
C GLN A 3 -1.80 -12.75 7.07
N THR A 4 -2.19 -14.02 6.92
CA THR A 4 -1.48 -15.03 6.13
C THR A 4 -2.35 -15.54 4.98
N GLU A 5 -1.84 -16.43 4.15
CA GLU A 5 -2.61 -17.11 3.09
C GLU A 5 -3.79 -17.94 3.64
N ALA A 6 -3.73 -18.37 4.91
CA ALA A 6 -4.81 -19.11 5.58
C ALA A 6 -5.87 -18.20 6.24
N THR A 7 -5.67 -16.89 6.24
CA THR A 7 -6.62 -15.94 6.84
C THR A 7 -7.89 -15.89 6.00
N PRO A 8 -9.10 -16.14 6.56
CA PRO A 8 -10.34 -16.07 5.83
C PRO A 8 -10.60 -14.67 5.25
N PHE A 9 -11.07 -14.61 4.01
CA PHE A 9 -11.50 -13.35 3.42
C PHE A 9 -12.79 -12.85 4.07
N TYR A 10 -12.77 -11.59 4.50
CA TYR A 10 -13.96 -10.89 4.98
C TYR A 10 -14.04 -9.50 4.34
N PRO A 11 -14.49 -9.42 3.06
CA PRO A 11 -14.49 -8.17 2.32
C PRO A 11 -15.44 -7.15 2.93
N ARG A 12 -14.99 -5.90 3.05
CA ARG A 12 -15.74 -4.77 3.62
C ARG A 12 -16.18 -3.75 2.58
N SER A 13 -16.05 -4.09 1.30
CA SER A 13 -16.44 -3.21 0.19
C SER A 13 -16.76 -4.03 -1.07
N PRO A 14 -17.55 -3.49 -2.03
CA PRO A 14 -17.75 -4.13 -3.32
C PRO A 14 -16.46 -4.46 -4.06
N TYR A 15 -15.46 -3.58 -3.96
CA TYR A 15 -14.11 -3.84 -4.47
C TYR A 15 -13.48 -5.08 -3.81
N GLY A 16 -13.55 -5.16 -2.48
CA GLY A 16 -13.04 -6.34 -1.74
C GLY A 16 -13.75 -7.63 -2.14
N VAL A 17 -15.07 -7.59 -2.35
CA VAL A 17 -15.85 -8.75 -2.84
C VAL A 17 -15.35 -9.19 -4.21
N ALA A 18 -15.16 -8.25 -5.15
CA ALA A 18 -14.63 -8.54 -6.48
C ALA A 18 -13.21 -9.14 -6.43
N LYS A 19 -12.35 -8.65 -5.52
CA LYS A 19 -11.01 -9.22 -5.33
C LYS A 19 -11.03 -10.62 -4.71
N ALA A 20 -11.92 -10.89 -3.75
CA ALA A 20 -12.11 -12.23 -3.20
C ALA A 20 -12.63 -13.22 -4.28
N PHE A 21 -13.57 -12.77 -5.12
CA PHE A 21 -13.99 -13.55 -6.29
C PHE A 21 -12.81 -13.86 -7.22
N GLY A 22 -11.96 -12.87 -7.54
CA GLY A 22 -10.78 -13.06 -8.37
C GLY A 22 -9.82 -14.11 -7.80
N HIS A 23 -9.60 -14.12 -6.49
CA HIS A 23 -8.82 -15.16 -5.84
C HIS A 23 -9.44 -16.55 -6.02
N HIS A 24 -10.71 -16.70 -5.64
CA HIS A 24 -11.37 -18.02 -5.71
C HIS A 24 -11.49 -18.56 -7.14
N ILE A 25 -11.75 -17.71 -8.14
CA ILE A 25 -11.81 -18.18 -9.53
C ILE A 25 -10.41 -18.60 -10.03
N THR A 26 -9.34 -17.93 -9.60
CA THR A 26 -7.97 -18.33 -9.93
C THR A 26 -7.63 -19.70 -9.36
N VAL A 27 -7.97 -19.94 -8.08
CA VAL A 27 -7.79 -21.26 -7.45
C VAL A 27 -8.61 -22.33 -8.18
N ASN A 28 -9.89 -22.04 -8.47
CA ASN A 28 -10.76 -22.97 -9.19
C ASN A 28 -10.21 -23.37 -10.56
N TYR A 29 -9.72 -22.42 -11.34
CA TYR A 29 -9.15 -22.69 -12.66
C TYR A 29 -7.81 -23.45 -12.58
N ARG A 30 -6.98 -23.15 -11.59
CA ARG A 30 -5.77 -23.91 -11.31
C ARG A 30 -6.06 -25.38 -11.05
N GLU A 31 -7.06 -25.67 -10.17
CA GLU A 31 -7.40 -27.03 -9.76
C GLU A 31 -8.20 -27.79 -10.84
N SER A 32 -9.09 -27.11 -11.56
CA SER A 32 -10.00 -27.75 -12.53
C SER A 32 -9.36 -27.98 -13.91
N TYR A 33 -8.41 -27.13 -14.31
CA TYR A 33 -7.85 -27.12 -15.65
C TYR A 33 -6.33 -27.24 -15.68
N ASP A 34 -5.70 -27.53 -14.55
CA ASP A 34 -4.24 -27.64 -14.40
C ASP A 34 -3.47 -26.42 -14.96
N LEU A 35 -4.06 -25.24 -14.78
CA LEU A 35 -3.42 -23.99 -15.23
C LEU A 35 -2.34 -23.56 -14.24
N PHE A 36 -1.20 -23.09 -14.76
CA PHE A 36 -0.20 -22.44 -13.93
C PHE A 36 -0.67 -21.04 -13.55
N ALA A 37 -1.60 -20.97 -12.60
CA ALA A 37 -2.22 -19.75 -12.11
C ALA A 37 -1.83 -19.49 -10.67
N VAL A 38 -1.24 -18.32 -10.38
CA VAL A 38 -0.80 -17.88 -9.05
C VAL A 38 -1.61 -16.70 -8.58
N SER A 39 -1.86 -16.61 -7.26
CA SER A 39 -2.49 -15.44 -6.66
C SER A 39 -1.51 -14.71 -5.75
N GLY A 40 -1.27 -13.44 -6.03
CA GLY A 40 -0.63 -12.53 -5.09
C GLY A 40 -1.68 -11.86 -4.21
N ILE A 41 -1.67 -12.12 -2.91
CA ILE A 41 -2.46 -11.40 -1.90
C ILE A 41 -1.65 -10.16 -1.50
N LEU A 42 -1.80 -9.11 -2.31
CA LEU A 42 -0.94 -7.92 -2.22
C LEU A 42 -1.46 -6.93 -1.20
N PHE A 43 -0.63 -6.59 -0.22
CA PHE A 43 -0.87 -5.47 0.68
C PHE A 43 -0.66 -4.14 -0.04
N ASN A 44 -0.87 -3.01 0.63
CA ASN A 44 -0.79 -1.72 -0.02
C ASN A 44 0.60 -1.49 -0.63
N HIS A 45 0.65 -1.21 -1.91
CA HIS A 45 1.90 -1.01 -2.64
C HIS A 45 1.89 0.30 -3.39
N GLU A 46 2.89 1.11 -3.13
CA GLU A 46 2.93 2.51 -3.45
C GLU A 46 4.13 2.87 -4.32
N SER A 47 3.99 3.94 -5.06
CA SER A 47 5.08 4.53 -5.85
C SER A 47 4.72 5.96 -6.25
N PRO A 48 5.67 6.72 -6.83
CA PRO A 48 5.38 8.02 -7.47
C PRO A 48 4.31 7.99 -8.57
N ARG A 49 3.90 6.80 -9.01
CA ARG A 49 2.83 6.60 -10.03
C ARG A 49 1.46 6.32 -9.44
N ARG A 50 1.32 6.32 -8.10
CA ARG A 50 0.03 6.12 -7.42
C ARG A 50 -0.97 7.21 -7.80
N GLY A 51 -2.27 6.87 -7.89
CA GLY A 51 -3.34 7.84 -8.14
C GLY A 51 -3.52 8.83 -6.98
N LEU A 52 -3.91 10.06 -7.27
CA LEU A 52 -4.10 11.14 -6.30
C LEU A 52 -5.25 10.89 -5.31
N GLU A 53 -6.16 9.97 -5.64
CA GLU A 53 -7.27 9.55 -4.78
C GLU A 53 -6.80 8.69 -3.58
N PHE A 54 -5.58 8.17 -3.61
CA PHE A 54 -5.02 7.37 -2.53
C PHE A 54 -4.25 8.22 -1.52
N VAL A 55 -4.41 7.91 -0.24
CA VAL A 55 -3.88 8.71 0.86
C VAL A 55 -2.37 8.97 0.76
N THR A 56 -1.59 7.98 0.35
CA THR A 56 -0.13 8.10 0.21
C THR A 56 0.24 9.17 -0.81
N ARG A 57 -0.39 9.12 -1.98
CA ARG A 57 -0.16 10.11 -3.02
C ARG A 57 -0.78 11.46 -2.69
N LYS A 58 -1.96 11.49 -2.06
CA LYS A 58 -2.57 12.72 -1.57
C LYS A 58 -1.66 13.45 -0.58
N VAL A 59 -0.96 12.72 0.27
CA VAL A 59 0.01 13.30 1.22
C VAL A 59 1.23 13.83 0.50
N SER A 60 1.89 13.05 -0.37
CA SER A 60 3.12 13.49 -1.06
C SER A 60 2.87 14.70 -1.99
N ASP A 61 1.79 14.70 -2.77
CA ASP A 61 1.37 15.86 -3.59
C ASP A 61 1.00 17.06 -2.73
N GLY A 62 0.25 16.82 -1.63
CA GLY A 62 -0.13 17.87 -0.68
C GLY A 62 1.08 18.55 -0.04
N VAL A 63 2.07 17.78 0.40
CA VAL A 63 3.34 18.30 0.94
C VAL A 63 4.07 19.15 -0.09
N ALA A 64 4.17 18.67 -1.33
CA ALA A 64 4.81 19.43 -2.40
C ALA A 64 4.10 20.78 -2.67
N ARG A 65 2.76 20.75 -2.70
CA ARG A 65 1.95 21.98 -2.88
C ARG A 65 2.07 22.96 -1.72
N VAL A 66 2.06 22.46 -0.47
CA VAL A 66 2.29 23.31 0.72
C VAL A 66 3.68 23.94 0.65
N LYS A 67 4.72 23.16 0.35
CA LYS A 67 6.10 23.65 0.27
C LYS A 67 6.29 24.75 -0.78
N HIS A 68 5.52 24.68 -1.87
CA HIS A 68 5.53 25.70 -2.94
C HIS A 68 4.49 26.83 -2.74
N GLY A 69 3.79 26.88 -1.60
CA GLY A 69 2.81 27.91 -1.29
C GLY A 69 1.56 27.88 -2.18
N LEU A 70 1.23 26.72 -2.75
CA LEU A 70 0.07 26.56 -3.64
C LEU A 70 -1.22 26.21 -2.88
N ILE A 71 -1.10 25.72 -1.67
CA ILE A 71 -2.20 25.45 -0.74
C ILE A 71 -1.78 25.81 0.68
N ASP A 72 -2.75 26.26 1.49
CA ASP A 72 -2.52 26.68 2.87
C ASP A 72 -2.78 25.56 3.89
N SER A 73 -3.38 24.44 3.45
CA SER A 73 -3.62 23.28 4.32
C SER A 73 -3.91 22.02 3.51
N LEU A 74 -3.64 20.87 4.12
CA LEU A 74 -3.96 19.54 3.61
C LEU A 74 -5.06 18.91 4.46
N LEU A 75 -6.20 18.61 3.84
CA LEU A 75 -7.34 17.97 4.51
C LEU A 75 -7.24 16.45 4.41
N LEU A 76 -7.22 15.76 5.55
CA LEU A 76 -7.16 14.30 5.66
C LEU A 76 -8.30 13.76 6.54
N GLY A 77 -8.61 12.47 6.39
CA GLY A 77 -9.55 11.78 7.27
C GLY A 77 -8.86 11.20 8.50
N ASN A 78 -9.04 9.88 8.76
CA ASN A 78 -8.50 9.20 9.91
C ASN A 78 -6.96 9.08 9.86
N LEU A 79 -6.27 9.80 10.74
CA LEU A 79 -4.81 9.77 10.85
C LEU A 79 -4.28 8.52 11.58
N ASP A 80 -5.14 7.81 12.31
CA ASP A 80 -4.72 6.69 13.15
C ASP A 80 -4.92 5.33 12.47
N ALA A 81 -5.58 5.30 11.30
CA ALA A 81 -5.69 4.09 10.47
C ALA A 81 -4.29 3.59 10.08
N ARG A 82 -4.08 2.28 10.25
CA ARG A 82 -2.76 1.64 10.04
C ARG A 82 -2.77 0.73 8.83
N ARG A 83 -1.73 0.80 8.02
CA ARG A 83 -1.57 -0.02 6.81
C ARG A 83 -0.14 -0.52 6.68
N ASP A 84 0.00 -1.65 6.05
CA ASP A 84 1.28 -2.18 5.58
C ASP A 84 1.51 -1.62 4.17
N TRP A 85 2.41 -0.65 4.05
CA TRP A 85 2.76 -0.01 2.78
C TRP A 85 4.15 -0.45 2.33
N GLY A 86 4.23 -0.97 1.10
CA GLY A 86 5.49 -1.32 0.47
C GLY A 86 5.69 -0.65 -0.88
N PHE A 87 6.89 -0.77 -1.43
CA PHE A 87 7.22 -0.21 -2.74
C PHE A 87 6.69 -1.08 -3.88
N ALA A 88 5.93 -0.50 -4.81
CA ALA A 88 5.28 -1.23 -5.91
C ALA A 88 6.27 -2.02 -6.78
N GLY A 89 7.50 -1.54 -6.95
CA GLY A 89 8.55 -2.26 -7.69
C GLY A 89 8.91 -3.61 -7.06
N ASP A 90 8.93 -3.69 -5.71
CA ASP A 90 9.15 -4.96 -5.01
C ASP A 90 7.99 -5.94 -5.25
N TYR A 91 6.75 -5.44 -5.28
CA TYR A 91 5.57 -6.26 -5.52
C TYR A 91 5.51 -6.79 -6.95
N VAL A 92 5.88 -5.97 -7.95
CA VAL A 92 6.01 -6.43 -9.34
C VAL A 92 7.08 -7.51 -9.46
N ARG A 93 8.20 -7.37 -8.76
CA ARG A 93 9.23 -8.41 -8.69
C ARG A 93 8.68 -9.71 -8.10
N ALA A 94 7.86 -9.64 -7.02
CA ALA A 94 7.20 -10.82 -6.46
C ALA A 94 6.29 -11.50 -7.49
N MET A 95 5.49 -10.73 -8.24
CA MET A 95 4.62 -11.26 -9.29
C MET A 95 5.41 -12.05 -10.33
N TRP A 96 6.56 -11.55 -10.76
CA TRP A 96 7.42 -12.26 -11.68
C TRP A 96 8.01 -13.53 -11.04
N MET A 97 8.50 -13.45 -9.79
CA MET A 97 9.11 -14.58 -9.08
C MET A 97 8.11 -15.72 -8.83
N MET A 98 6.86 -15.42 -8.51
CA MET A 98 5.80 -16.42 -8.34
C MET A 98 5.58 -17.26 -9.61
N LEU A 99 5.78 -16.66 -10.79
CA LEU A 99 5.64 -17.34 -12.08
C LEU A 99 6.88 -18.16 -12.48
N GLN A 100 7.98 -18.08 -11.72
CA GLN A 100 9.19 -18.87 -11.95
C GLN A 100 9.27 -20.12 -11.07
N CYS A 101 8.25 -20.38 -10.24
CA CYS A 101 8.21 -21.56 -9.39
C CYS A 101 7.84 -22.82 -10.16
N ASP A 102 8.23 -24.00 -9.64
CA ASP A 102 7.87 -25.29 -10.23
C ASP A 102 6.37 -25.60 -10.12
N ARG A 103 5.68 -25.01 -9.15
CA ARG A 103 4.25 -25.21 -8.89
C ARG A 103 3.56 -23.87 -8.60
N PRO A 104 2.34 -23.69 -9.12
CA PRO A 104 1.55 -22.50 -8.81
C PRO A 104 1.04 -22.55 -7.38
N ASP A 105 1.04 -21.40 -6.71
CA ASP A 105 0.54 -21.27 -5.34
C ASP A 105 0.07 -19.83 -5.07
N ASP A 106 -0.45 -19.58 -3.86
CA ASP A 106 -0.89 -18.26 -3.41
C ASP A 106 0.11 -17.69 -2.41
N TYR A 107 0.41 -16.40 -2.50
CA TYR A 107 1.42 -15.75 -1.66
C TYR A 107 0.92 -14.42 -1.11
N VAL A 108 1.03 -14.22 0.19
CA VAL A 108 0.95 -12.89 0.79
C VAL A 108 2.23 -12.11 0.46
N ILE A 109 2.06 -10.95 -0.13
CA ILE A 109 3.15 -10.00 -0.42
C ILE A 109 2.91 -8.74 0.40
N ALA A 110 3.76 -8.54 1.40
CA ALA A 110 3.63 -7.50 2.40
C ALA A 110 4.99 -7.18 3.01
N THR A 111 5.13 -6.00 3.62
CA THR A 111 6.39 -5.65 4.32
C THR A 111 6.49 -6.30 5.69
N GLY A 112 5.35 -6.63 6.30
CA GLY A 112 5.27 -7.14 7.67
C GLY A 112 5.26 -6.04 8.74
N THR A 113 5.25 -4.79 8.33
CA THR A 113 5.23 -3.65 9.24
C THR A 113 4.09 -2.70 8.88
N SER A 114 3.31 -2.30 9.87
CA SER A 114 2.21 -1.34 9.65
C SER A 114 2.58 0.04 10.20
N HIS A 115 2.25 1.06 9.43
CA HIS A 115 2.40 2.46 9.81
C HIS A 115 1.06 3.17 9.82
N SER A 116 0.89 4.19 10.66
CA SER A 116 -0.30 5.03 10.67
C SER A 116 -0.23 6.08 9.55
N VAL A 117 -1.40 6.62 9.18
CA VAL A 117 -1.44 7.79 8.29
C VAL A 117 -0.70 8.98 8.94
N ARG A 118 -0.72 9.07 10.26
CA ARG A 118 0.05 10.08 11.03
C ARG A 118 1.56 9.92 10.81
N ASP A 119 2.08 8.67 10.84
CA ASP A 119 3.50 8.40 10.57
C ASP A 119 3.88 8.81 9.13
N LEU A 120 3.02 8.49 8.16
CA LEU A 120 3.18 8.90 6.77
C LEU A 120 3.26 10.42 6.63
N VAL A 121 2.33 11.14 7.24
CA VAL A 121 2.27 12.60 7.21
C VAL A 121 3.52 13.21 7.85
N ARG A 122 3.87 12.75 9.06
CA ARG A 122 5.06 13.23 9.77
C ARG A 122 6.33 13.06 8.95
N LEU A 123 6.55 11.89 8.37
CA LEU A 123 7.72 11.62 7.54
C LEU A 123 7.73 12.48 6.27
N ALA A 124 6.58 12.60 5.59
CA ALA A 124 6.49 13.37 4.35
C ALA A 124 6.76 14.87 4.55
N PHE A 125 6.22 15.47 5.60
CA PHE A 125 6.48 16.89 5.94
C PHE A 125 7.90 17.10 6.43
N SER A 126 8.41 16.23 7.31
CA SER A 126 9.78 16.28 7.80
C SER A 126 10.81 16.19 6.66
N HIS A 127 10.53 15.41 5.61
CA HIS A 127 11.40 15.26 4.45
C HIS A 127 11.67 16.58 3.71
N VAL A 128 10.73 17.53 3.76
CA VAL A 128 10.88 18.87 3.17
C VAL A 128 11.14 19.96 4.21
N GLY A 129 11.40 19.60 5.46
CA GLY A 129 11.70 20.53 6.55
C GLY A 129 10.51 21.36 7.00
N LEU A 130 9.31 20.76 7.09
CA LEU A 130 8.08 21.39 7.57
C LEU A 130 7.52 20.63 8.77
N GLU A 131 6.88 21.33 9.71
CA GLU A 131 6.12 20.75 10.82
C GLU A 131 4.68 20.48 10.36
N TRP A 132 4.28 19.22 10.35
CA TRP A 132 3.01 18.82 9.75
C TRP A 132 1.77 19.36 10.47
N GLU A 133 1.84 19.61 11.77
CA GLU A 133 0.75 20.14 12.59
C GLU A 133 0.29 21.53 12.14
N GLU A 134 1.16 22.30 11.52
CA GLU A 134 0.83 23.62 11.01
C GLU A 134 -0.09 23.54 9.78
N TRP A 135 0.01 22.49 9.00
CA TRP A 135 -0.59 22.38 7.67
C TRP A 135 -1.71 21.35 7.55
N VAL A 136 -1.72 20.31 8.38
CA VAL A 136 -2.71 19.23 8.26
C VAL A 136 -3.92 19.51 9.12
N ARG A 137 -5.11 19.31 8.54
CA ARG A 137 -6.41 19.41 9.24
C ARG A 137 -7.21 18.12 9.01
N VAL A 138 -7.84 17.63 10.04
CA VAL A 138 -8.74 16.47 9.95
C VAL A 138 -10.12 16.95 9.52
N ASP A 139 -10.64 16.38 8.43
CA ASP A 139 -12.00 16.62 7.96
C ASP A 139 -12.88 15.39 8.25
N PRO A 140 -13.91 15.51 9.10
CA PRO A 140 -14.83 14.40 9.40
C PRO A 140 -15.55 13.84 8.18
N ASN A 141 -15.77 14.65 7.13
CA ASN A 141 -16.43 14.20 5.90
C ASN A 141 -15.57 13.21 5.09
N LEU A 142 -14.27 13.12 5.38
CA LEU A 142 -13.34 12.18 4.75
C LEU A 142 -13.19 10.86 5.53
N LEU A 143 -13.92 10.70 6.63
CA LEU A 143 -13.95 9.44 7.39
C LEU A 143 -14.77 8.38 6.62
N ARG A 144 -14.25 7.15 6.56
CA ARG A 144 -14.93 6.04 5.92
C ARG A 144 -15.91 5.37 6.87
N PRO A 145 -17.15 5.07 6.46
CA PRO A 145 -18.14 4.42 7.32
C PRO A 145 -17.73 3.03 7.83
N ALA A 146 -16.94 2.30 7.03
CA ALA A 146 -16.43 0.96 7.36
C ALA A 146 -14.91 0.92 7.20
N GLU A 147 -14.21 1.52 8.15
CA GLU A 147 -12.74 1.50 8.18
C GLU A 147 -12.23 0.13 8.66
N VAL A 148 -11.11 -0.29 8.11
CA VAL A 148 -10.31 -1.39 8.67
C VAL A 148 -9.15 -0.76 9.41
N ASP A 149 -9.16 -0.84 10.74
CA ASP A 149 -8.22 -0.09 11.59
C ASP A 149 -6.77 -0.52 11.41
N HIS A 150 -6.54 -1.83 11.26
CA HIS A 150 -5.19 -2.37 11.22
C HIS A 150 -5.05 -3.50 10.18
N LEU A 151 -4.17 -3.28 9.21
CA LEU A 151 -3.76 -4.30 8.23
C LEU A 151 -2.24 -4.45 8.27
N VAL A 152 -1.79 -5.69 8.43
CA VAL A 152 -0.38 -6.09 8.32
C VAL A 152 -0.30 -7.53 7.81
N GLY A 153 0.53 -7.79 6.81
CA GLY A 153 0.67 -9.12 6.20
C GLY A 153 1.88 -9.87 6.74
N ASP A 154 1.78 -11.20 6.74
CA ASP A 154 2.91 -12.09 6.96
C ASP A 154 3.35 -12.71 5.63
N ALA A 155 4.45 -12.21 5.07
CA ALA A 155 5.05 -12.70 3.84
C ALA A 155 6.09 -13.83 4.07
N SER A 156 6.01 -14.56 5.18
CA SER A 156 6.97 -15.62 5.50
C SER A 156 7.01 -16.72 4.42
N LYS A 157 5.86 -17.09 3.86
CA LYS A 157 5.78 -18.06 2.76
C LYS A 157 6.53 -17.56 1.50
N ALA A 158 6.35 -16.29 1.14
CA ALA A 158 7.07 -15.70 0.00
C ALA A 158 8.58 -15.64 0.26
N ARG A 159 9.00 -15.30 1.48
CA ARG A 159 10.43 -15.34 1.85
C ARG A 159 11.02 -16.74 1.70
N GLN A 160 10.32 -17.76 2.20
CA GLN A 160 10.82 -19.13 2.21
C GLN A 160 10.81 -19.80 0.82
N ASN A 161 9.72 -19.63 0.08
CA ASN A 161 9.50 -20.41 -1.15
C ASN A 161 10.01 -19.73 -2.42
N ILE A 162 9.98 -18.41 -2.47
CA ILE A 162 10.41 -17.64 -3.65
C ILE A 162 11.55 -16.66 -3.34
N ASN A 163 12.14 -16.71 -2.14
CA ASN A 163 13.24 -15.85 -1.71
C ASN A 163 12.94 -14.34 -1.93
N TRP A 164 11.68 -13.96 -1.74
CA TRP A 164 11.26 -12.57 -1.89
C TRP A 164 11.29 -11.83 -0.54
N SER A 165 11.81 -10.62 -0.58
CA SER A 165 11.74 -9.66 0.52
C SER A 165 11.60 -8.24 -0.03
N PRO A 166 10.95 -7.31 0.70
CA PRO A 166 10.94 -5.91 0.32
C PRO A 166 12.37 -5.34 0.39
N THR A 167 12.71 -4.47 -0.55
CA THR A 167 14.05 -3.83 -0.63
C THR A 167 14.00 -2.36 -0.26
N VAL A 168 12.82 -1.76 -0.22
CA VAL A 168 12.61 -0.35 0.11
C VAL A 168 11.80 -0.29 1.40
N ASP A 169 12.35 0.34 2.43
CA ASP A 169 11.63 0.59 3.68
C ASP A 169 10.64 1.76 3.53
N PHE A 170 9.85 1.97 4.59
CA PHE A 170 8.78 2.95 4.56
C PHE A 170 9.29 4.40 4.44
N GLU A 171 10.37 4.74 5.10
CA GLU A 171 10.93 6.09 5.07
C GLU A 171 11.46 6.44 3.67
N HIS A 172 12.22 5.53 3.06
CA HIS A 172 12.69 5.71 1.69
C HIS A 172 11.55 5.73 0.66
N LEU A 173 10.49 4.94 0.89
CA LEU A 173 9.29 4.98 0.03
C LEU A 173 8.63 6.35 0.08
N VAL A 174 8.39 6.89 1.27
CA VAL A 174 7.79 8.21 1.46
C VAL A 174 8.65 9.29 0.82
N GLY A 175 9.96 9.28 1.08
CA GLY A 175 10.90 10.24 0.47
C GLY A 175 10.82 10.23 -1.06
N ARG A 176 10.89 9.05 -1.70
CA ARG A 176 10.76 8.91 -3.17
C ARG A 176 9.46 9.49 -3.73
N MET A 177 8.35 9.32 -3.00
CA MET A 177 7.06 9.86 -3.43
C MET A 177 7.03 11.38 -3.32
N VAL A 178 7.53 11.93 -2.22
CA VAL A 178 7.61 13.38 -2.00
C VAL A 178 8.54 14.03 -3.03
N ASP A 179 9.75 13.50 -3.25
CA ASP A 179 10.70 14.04 -4.22
C ASP A 179 10.09 14.12 -5.64
N ALA A 180 9.42 13.04 -6.06
CA ALA A 180 8.76 13.00 -7.36
C ALA A 180 7.62 14.01 -7.49
N ASP A 181 6.88 14.30 -6.41
CA ASP A 181 5.81 15.29 -6.43
C ASP A 181 6.37 16.72 -6.33
N MET A 182 7.46 16.94 -5.59
CA MET A 182 8.20 18.20 -5.60
C MET A 182 8.63 18.57 -7.03
N GLU A 183 9.18 17.63 -7.79
CA GLU A 183 9.54 17.85 -9.19
C GLU A 183 8.33 18.13 -10.10
N ARG A 184 7.18 17.47 -9.87
CA ARG A 184 5.97 17.65 -10.69
C ARG A 184 5.31 18.99 -10.51
N VAL A 185 5.29 19.48 -9.28
CA VAL A 185 4.65 20.76 -8.94
C VAL A 185 5.42 21.97 -9.50
N THR A 186 6.71 21.80 -9.78
CA THR A 186 7.57 22.85 -10.37
C THR A 186 7.57 22.88 -11.91
N ARG A 187 6.93 21.90 -12.55
CA ARG A 187 6.79 21.84 -14.02
C ARG A 187 5.49 22.48 -14.49
#